data_2c40c4c5561dd70419fecd09c1c1f432
#
_entry.id   2c40c4c5561dd70419fecd09c1c1f432
#
_cell.length_a   1.000
_cell.length_b   1.000
_cell.length_c   1.000
_cell.angle_alpha   90.00
_cell.angle_beta   90.00
_cell.angle_gamma   90.00
#
_symmetry.space_group_name_H-M   'P 1'
#
loop_
_entity.id
_entity.type
_entity.pdbx_description
1 polymer ?
#
loop_
_entity_poly.entity_id
_entity_poly.type
_entity_poly.pdbx_seq_one_letter_code
_entity_poly.pdbx_strand_id
1 'polypeptide(L)'
;MNNQEYFINGERQEICMEVEIKVFANQIVKALIEERKRQGLTQQEVADITGMKAPNVTRIESRKFTPTLDVLVRYAKAVGKELHFELVDKDV
;
A
#
# COMPACT_ATOMS: atom_id res chain seq x y z
N MET A 1 11.83 -13.79 -12.99
CA MET A 1 10.65 -14.59 -12.74
C MET A 1 9.43 -13.76 -12.55
N ASN A 2 8.40 -14.05 -13.29
CA ASN A 2 7.26 -13.17 -13.36
C ASN A 2 6.01 -13.70 -12.71
N ASN A 3 5.98 -15.00 -12.39
CA ASN A 3 4.78 -15.63 -11.89
C ASN A 3 5.06 -16.37 -10.59
N GLN A 4 4.09 -16.36 -9.70
CA GLN A 4 4.06 -17.19 -8.53
C GLN A 4 2.91 -18.17 -8.65
N GLU A 5 3.05 -19.32 -8.00
CA GLU A 5 2.05 -20.35 -8.02
C GLU A 5 1.33 -20.41 -6.68
N TYR A 6 0.02 -20.52 -6.75
CA TYR A 6 -0.84 -20.66 -5.59
C TYR A 6 -1.76 -21.85 -5.76
N PHE A 7 -2.22 -22.38 -4.65
CA PHE A 7 -3.24 -23.42 -4.66
C PHE A 7 -4.52 -22.86 -4.06
N ILE A 8 -5.58 -22.89 -4.85
CA ILE A 8 -6.91 -22.47 -4.41
C ILE A 8 -7.84 -23.63 -4.68
N ASN A 9 -8.50 -24.13 -3.63
CA ASN A 9 -9.39 -25.29 -3.73
C ASN A 9 -8.70 -26.51 -4.34
N GLY A 10 -7.40 -26.67 -4.06
CA GLY A 10 -6.63 -27.80 -4.58
C GLY A 10 -6.11 -27.60 -5.99
N GLU A 11 -6.41 -26.49 -6.63
CA GLU A 11 -5.94 -26.20 -7.98
C GLU A 11 -4.78 -25.21 -7.95
N ARG A 12 -3.81 -25.45 -8.86
CA ARG A 12 -2.68 -24.55 -9.02
C ARG A 12 -3.12 -23.29 -9.74
N GLN A 13 -2.79 -22.14 -9.16
CA GLN A 13 -3.06 -20.85 -9.75
C GLN A 13 -1.75 -20.11 -9.99
N GLU A 14 -1.72 -19.31 -11.03
CA GLU A 14 -0.59 -18.42 -11.29
C GLU A 14 -1.04 -16.98 -11.15
N ILE A 15 -0.20 -16.18 -10.48
CA ILE A 15 -0.41 -14.75 -10.36
C ILE A 15 0.78 -14.05 -11.01
N CYS A 16 0.52 -13.16 -11.96
CA CYS A 16 1.57 -12.37 -12.58
C CYS A 16 2.11 -11.34 -11.60
N MET A 17 3.33 -10.88 -11.86
CA MET A 17 4.02 -9.95 -10.98
C MET A 17 3.24 -8.66 -10.76
N GLU A 18 2.56 -8.15 -11.77
CA GLU A 18 1.78 -6.92 -11.63
C GLU A 18 0.65 -7.06 -10.62
N VAL A 19 -0.01 -8.21 -10.60
CA VAL A 19 -1.06 -8.48 -9.61
C VAL A 19 -0.47 -8.57 -8.22
N GLU A 20 0.67 -9.23 -8.06
CA GLU A 20 1.35 -9.34 -6.79
C GLU A 20 1.76 -7.98 -6.24
N ILE A 21 2.32 -7.13 -7.08
CA ILE A 21 2.69 -5.76 -6.69
C ILE A 21 1.46 -5.00 -6.20
N LYS A 22 0.35 -5.14 -6.91
CA LYS A 22 -0.88 -4.46 -6.54
C LYS A 22 -1.44 -4.94 -5.21
N VAL A 23 -1.35 -6.24 -4.95
CA VAL A 23 -1.78 -6.81 -3.67
C VAL A 23 -0.95 -6.22 -2.52
N PHE A 24 0.36 -6.17 -2.67
CA PHE A 24 1.24 -5.58 -1.66
C PHE A 24 0.91 -4.10 -1.44
N ALA A 25 0.80 -3.34 -2.53
CA ALA A 25 0.50 -1.92 -2.43
C ALA A 25 -0.84 -1.69 -1.73
N ASN A 26 -1.85 -2.47 -2.07
CA ASN A 26 -3.17 -2.34 -1.46
C ASN A 26 -3.15 -2.66 0.03
N GLN A 27 -2.35 -3.63 0.46
CA GLN A 27 -2.21 -3.95 1.89
C GLN A 27 -1.59 -2.78 2.65
N ILE A 28 -0.56 -2.16 2.09
CA ILE A 28 0.08 -1.01 2.72
C ILE A 28 -0.90 0.16 2.80
N VAL A 29 -1.58 0.47 1.71
CA VAL A 29 -2.54 1.58 1.67
C VAL A 29 -3.68 1.34 2.64
N LYS A 30 -4.19 0.11 2.72
CA LYS A 30 -5.24 -0.23 3.67
C LYS A 30 -4.81 0.04 5.11
N ALA A 31 -3.59 -0.37 5.47
CA ALA A 31 -3.05 -0.13 6.80
C ALA A 31 -2.92 1.36 7.09
N LEU A 32 -2.49 2.15 6.10
CA LEU A 32 -2.36 3.59 6.26
C LEU A 32 -3.73 4.26 6.45
N ILE A 33 -4.73 3.85 5.69
CA ILE A 33 -6.08 4.37 5.84
C ILE A 33 -6.65 4.05 7.22
N GLU A 34 -6.47 2.81 7.67
CA GLU A 34 -6.94 2.40 9.00
C GLU A 34 -6.30 3.24 10.10
N GLU A 35 -5.00 3.50 10.00
CA GLU A 35 -4.30 4.31 10.98
C GLU A 35 -4.75 5.76 10.94
N ARG A 36 -4.96 6.32 9.76
CA ARG A 36 -5.51 7.67 9.62
C ARG A 36 -6.86 7.78 10.33
N LYS A 37 -7.74 6.82 10.06
CA LYS A 37 -9.09 6.83 10.63
C LYS A 37 -9.06 6.62 12.15
N ARG A 38 -8.17 5.75 12.62
CA ARG A 38 -8.01 5.50 14.05
C ARG A 38 -7.63 6.77 14.80
N GLN A 39 -6.79 7.60 14.17
CA GLN A 39 -6.37 8.87 14.76
C GLN A 39 -7.37 10.01 14.56
N GLY A 40 -8.42 9.77 13.79
CA GLY A 40 -9.41 10.81 13.48
C GLY A 40 -8.92 11.86 12.49
N LEU A 41 -7.86 11.55 11.73
CA LEU A 41 -7.34 12.49 10.74
C LEU A 41 -8.16 12.44 9.46
N THR A 42 -8.39 13.61 8.88
CA THR A 42 -9.04 13.72 7.57
C THR A 42 -8.00 13.57 6.46
N GLN A 43 -8.48 13.31 5.25
CA GLN A 43 -7.60 13.31 4.08
C GLN A 43 -6.93 14.67 3.89
N GLN A 44 -7.64 15.75 4.17
CA GLN A 44 -7.09 17.10 4.06
C GLN A 44 -5.96 17.31 5.06
N GLU A 45 -6.10 16.80 6.27
CA GLU A 45 -5.05 16.92 7.27
C GLU A 45 -3.79 16.15 6.85
N VAL A 46 -3.95 14.95 6.29
CA VAL A 46 -2.81 14.20 5.74
C VAL A 46 -2.16 14.98 4.60
N ALA A 47 -2.97 15.58 3.72
CA ALA A 47 -2.45 16.41 2.64
C ALA A 47 -1.64 17.59 3.19
N ASP A 48 -2.15 18.26 4.21
CA ASP A 48 -1.48 19.42 4.80
C ASP A 48 -0.14 19.03 5.43
N ILE A 49 -0.10 17.90 6.14
CA ILE A 49 1.14 17.43 6.80
C ILE A 49 2.19 17.02 5.76
N THR A 50 1.77 16.34 4.70
CA THR A 50 2.69 15.81 3.70
C THR A 50 3.10 16.83 2.64
N GLY A 51 2.38 17.93 2.53
CA GLY A 51 2.55 18.87 1.43
C GLY A 51 1.93 18.39 0.13
N MET A 52 1.17 17.30 0.17
CA MET A 52 0.44 16.83 -1.00
C MET A 52 -0.90 17.55 -1.11
N LYS A 53 -1.50 17.51 -2.29
CA LYS A 53 -2.84 18.03 -2.47
C LYS A 53 -3.86 16.98 -2.07
N ALA A 54 -4.98 17.41 -1.49
CA ALA A 54 -6.03 16.50 -1.02
C ALA A 54 -6.51 15.51 -2.10
N PRO A 55 -6.70 15.93 -3.39
CA PRO A 55 -7.04 14.96 -4.43
C PRO A 55 -6.03 13.84 -4.61
N ASN A 56 -4.73 14.11 -4.35
CA ASN A 56 -3.71 13.08 -4.42
C ASN A 56 -3.86 12.07 -3.29
N VAL A 57 -4.21 12.52 -2.09
CA VAL A 57 -4.48 11.62 -0.96
C VAL A 57 -5.68 10.73 -1.29
N THR A 58 -6.75 11.33 -1.79
CA THR A 58 -7.93 10.59 -2.22
C THR A 58 -7.58 9.53 -3.27
N ARG A 59 -6.72 9.90 -4.23
CA ARG A 59 -6.28 9.00 -5.29
C ARG A 59 -5.49 7.83 -4.73
N ILE A 60 -4.58 8.07 -3.78
CA ILE A 60 -3.83 7.00 -3.12
C ILE A 60 -4.80 6.02 -2.45
N GLU A 61 -5.77 6.56 -1.71
CA GLU A 61 -6.72 5.74 -0.96
C GLU A 61 -7.69 4.97 -1.84
N SER A 62 -7.86 5.40 -3.10
CA SER A 62 -8.74 4.70 -4.04
C SER A 62 -8.24 3.30 -4.40
N ARG A 63 -6.95 3.06 -4.25
CA ARG A 63 -6.28 1.79 -4.58
C ARG A 63 -6.46 1.36 -6.04
N LYS A 64 -6.66 2.33 -6.92
CA LYS A 64 -6.84 2.08 -8.35
C LYS A 64 -5.53 2.05 -9.13
N PHE A 65 -4.44 2.45 -8.50
CA PHE A 65 -3.12 2.46 -9.11
C PHE A 65 -2.09 2.12 -8.03
N THR A 66 -0.88 1.82 -8.46
CA THR A 66 0.22 1.52 -7.54
C THR A 66 0.92 2.82 -7.15
N PRO A 67 0.84 3.25 -5.90
CA PRO A 67 1.54 4.46 -5.46
C PRO A 67 3.05 4.23 -5.42
N THR A 68 3.80 5.32 -5.51
CA THR A 68 5.27 5.26 -5.38
C THR A 68 5.64 5.12 -3.91
N LEU A 69 6.88 4.66 -3.68
CA LEU A 69 7.41 4.64 -2.31
C LEU A 69 7.43 6.03 -1.69
N ASP A 70 7.72 7.05 -2.49
CA ASP A 70 7.74 8.43 -2.00
C ASP A 70 6.42 8.80 -1.32
N VAL A 71 5.30 8.59 -1.99
CA VAL A 71 3.99 8.95 -1.41
C VAL A 71 3.63 8.06 -0.23
N LEU A 72 4.00 6.77 -0.27
CA LEU A 72 3.73 5.86 0.83
C LEU A 72 4.48 6.27 2.09
N VAL A 73 5.76 6.62 1.95
CA VAL A 73 6.58 7.05 3.08
C VAL A 73 6.05 8.36 3.66
N ARG A 74 5.69 9.31 2.80
CA ARG A 74 5.12 10.59 3.25
C ARG A 74 3.82 10.39 4.01
N TYR A 75 2.94 9.54 3.49
CA TYR A 75 1.66 9.25 4.14
C TYR A 75 1.91 8.60 5.52
N ALA A 76 2.80 7.61 5.57
CA ALA A 76 3.12 6.94 6.83
C ALA A 76 3.59 7.95 7.88
N LYS A 77 4.47 8.86 7.51
CA LYS A 77 4.96 9.89 8.43
C LYS A 77 3.83 10.79 8.91
N ALA A 78 2.89 11.13 8.03
CA ALA A 78 1.76 11.97 8.40
C ALA A 78 0.91 11.33 9.49
N VAL A 79 0.80 10.00 9.52
CA VAL A 79 0.05 9.29 10.54
C VAL A 79 0.95 8.81 11.68
N GLY A 80 2.18 9.32 11.76
CA GLY A 80 3.09 8.99 12.85
C GLY A 80 3.66 7.60 12.81
N LYS A 81 3.70 7.00 11.63
CA LYS A 81 4.20 5.64 11.43
C LYS A 81 5.41 5.64 10.52
N GLU A 82 6.09 4.52 10.53
CA GLU A 82 7.27 4.31 9.71
C GLU A 82 7.08 3.04 8.90
N LEU A 83 7.40 3.11 7.60
CA LEU A 83 7.36 1.93 6.76
C LEU A 83 8.70 1.19 6.86
N HIS A 84 8.64 -0.09 7.14
CA HIS A 84 9.80 -0.97 7.15
C HIS A 84 9.74 -1.93 5.99
N PHE A 85 10.87 -2.06 5.32
CA PHE A 85 11.02 -3.00 4.21
C PHE A 85 12.15 -3.96 4.55
N GLU A 86 11.92 -5.22 4.30
CA GLU A 86 12.87 -6.26 4.62
C GLU A 86 12.94 -7.24 3.47
N LEU A 87 14.15 -7.57 3.07
CA LEU A 87 14.36 -8.64 2.12
C LEU A 87 14.44 -9.95 2.88
N VAL A 88 13.61 -10.88 2.48
CA VAL A 88 13.61 -12.23 3.07
C VAL A 88 13.91 -13.24 1.98
N ASP A 89 14.50 -14.36 2.38
CA ASP A 89 14.73 -15.43 1.43
C ASP A 89 13.39 -15.99 0.96
N LYS A 90 13.31 -16.21 -0.33
CA LYS A 90 12.11 -16.80 -0.91
C LYS A 90 12.09 -18.29 -0.58
N ASP A 91 11.00 -18.74 0.02
CA ASP A 91 10.79 -20.17 0.27
C ASP A 91 10.58 -20.90 -1.05
N VAL A 92 11.20 -22.05 -1.14
CA VAL A 92 11.18 -22.86 -2.37
C VAL A 92 10.25 -24.04 -2.20
#